data_aad3fb3fa23bd9d1b3873f8f24877ebf
#
_entry.id   aad3fb3fa23bd9d1b3873f8f24877ebf
#
_cell.length_a   1.000
_cell.length_b   1.000
_cell.length_c   1.000
_cell.angle_alpha   90.00
_cell.angle_beta   90.00
_cell.angle_gamma   90.00
#
_symmetry.space_group_name_H-M   'P 1'
#
loop_
_entity.id
_entity.type
_entity.pdbx_description
1 polymer ?
#
loop_
_entity_poly.entity_id
_entity_poly.type
_entity_poly.pdbx_seq_one_letter_code
_entity_poly.pdbx_strand_id
1 'polypeptide(L)'
;LRFTQDFIEKVRESNDIGEIIGQYTELKGTGHRLMGRCPFPDHSDKSPSFSVTEDNQLFYCYGCKKGGNLFTFLELFNGMNFPEAVEYLARRANIPMPEPEAGARKAPGGVSSDQKDMLLKVNRATAVYFHHNLKAQVPDSPVRKYLVKRGLSDDIVEKFRLGFSTDEWQGLGRHLVAKGVKVEALEKLQLIKPKKSPGPAQGIDRYFDLFRDRLMFPIFAPNGDTLGFGGRVLDDSLPKYVNSADSPVFHKSKVLYGLHETGKFIRAQDEVIVVE
;
A
#
# COMPACT_ATOMS: atom_id res chain seq x y z
N LEU A 1 13.94 -8.61 -21.14
CA LEU A 1 13.76 -7.60 -20.08
C LEU A 1 12.50 -6.80 -20.41
N ARG A 2 11.68 -6.50 -19.38
CA ARG A 2 10.40 -5.76 -19.53
C ARG A 2 10.63 -4.27 -19.87
N PHE A 3 11.82 -3.75 -19.54
CA PHE A 3 12.23 -2.36 -19.76
C PHE A 3 13.49 -2.31 -20.61
N THR A 4 13.60 -1.29 -21.46
CA THR A 4 14.84 -1.01 -22.18
C THR A 4 15.93 -0.51 -21.24
N GLN A 5 17.19 -0.68 -21.60
CA GLN A 5 18.31 -0.19 -20.79
C GLN A 5 18.25 1.32 -20.61
N ASP A 6 17.90 2.06 -21.69
CA ASP A 6 17.75 3.52 -21.66
C ASP A 6 16.66 3.99 -20.70
N PHE A 7 15.56 3.23 -20.61
CA PHE A 7 14.48 3.54 -19.67
C PHE A 7 14.95 3.34 -18.21
N ILE A 8 15.62 2.23 -17.93
CA ILE A 8 16.16 1.92 -16.61
C ILE A 8 17.15 3.01 -16.18
N GLU A 9 18.04 3.42 -17.08
CA GLU A 9 19.01 4.46 -16.83
C GLU A 9 18.36 5.82 -16.55
N LYS A 10 17.40 6.22 -17.38
CA LYS A 10 16.60 7.44 -17.16
C LYS A 10 15.91 7.42 -15.79
N VAL A 11 15.33 6.28 -15.37
CA VAL A 11 14.72 6.13 -14.05
C VAL A 11 15.76 6.26 -12.95
N ARG A 12 16.93 5.67 -13.10
CA ARG A 12 18.04 5.76 -12.15
C ARG A 12 18.51 7.21 -11.97
N GLU A 13 18.77 7.90 -13.06
CA GLU A 13 19.28 9.29 -13.05
C GLU A 13 18.26 10.31 -12.50
N SER A 14 16.99 10.01 -12.62
CA SER A 14 15.91 10.88 -12.12
C SER A 14 15.58 10.67 -10.64
N ASN A 15 16.29 9.79 -9.95
CA ASN A 15 16.06 9.48 -8.54
C ASN A 15 17.37 9.53 -7.76
N ASP A 16 17.48 10.46 -6.83
CA ASP A 16 18.65 10.57 -5.96
C ASP A 16 18.64 9.50 -4.87
N ILE A 17 19.73 8.72 -4.81
CA ILE A 17 19.87 7.61 -3.85
C ILE A 17 19.96 8.10 -2.41
N GLY A 18 20.61 9.23 -2.16
CA GLY A 18 20.76 9.84 -0.84
C GLY A 18 19.41 10.31 -0.31
N GLU A 19 18.63 11.00 -1.17
CA GLU A 19 17.27 11.45 -0.84
C GLU A 19 16.34 10.27 -0.49
N ILE A 20 16.37 9.23 -1.30
CA ILE A 20 15.44 8.08 -1.10
C ILE A 20 15.86 7.26 0.12
N ILE A 21 17.13 6.93 0.26
CA ILE A 21 17.62 6.16 1.42
C ILE A 21 17.54 6.99 2.70
N GLY A 22 17.69 8.31 2.61
CA GLY A 22 17.50 9.22 3.74
C GLY A 22 16.13 9.19 4.39
N GLN A 23 15.10 8.67 3.70
CA GLN A 23 13.77 8.44 4.29
C GLN A 23 13.74 7.23 5.25
N TYR A 24 14.72 6.35 5.17
CA TYR A 24 14.79 5.11 5.94
C TYR A 24 15.86 5.14 7.03
N THR A 25 16.88 5.97 6.90
CA THR A 25 17.94 6.16 7.91
C THR A 25 18.50 7.57 7.85
N GLU A 26 18.95 8.07 8.99
CA GLU A 26 19.63 9.38 9.03
C GLU A 26 21.02 9.26 8.39
N LEU A 27 21.21 9.94 7.28
CA LEU A 27 22.49 10.02 6.57
C LEU A 27 23.20 11.34 6.94
N LYS A 28 24.47 11.25 7.32
CA LYS A 28 25.33 12.41 7.64
C LYS A 28 26.59 12.37 6.81
N GLY A 29 27.02 13.52 6.36
CA GLY A 29 28.26 13.68 5.60
C GLY A 29 28.29 15.01 4.89
N THR A 30 29.48 15.35 4.36
CA THR A 30 29.69 16.51 3.51
C THR A 30 30.30 16.05 2.19
N GLY A 31 29.73 16.52 1.06
CA GLY A 31 30.13 16.07 -0.27
C GLY A 31 29.49 14.75 -0.68
N HIS A 32 30.19 14.04 -1.57
CA HIS A 32 29.60 12.92 -2.34
C HIS A 32 29.39 11.60 -1.58
N ARG A 33 29.79 11.55 -0.30
CA ARG A 33 29.68 10.33 0.51
C ARG A 33 28.95 10.61 1.82
N LEU A 34 27.81 9.95 1.96
CA LEU A 34 27.00 9.99 3.16
C LEU A 34 27.17 8.70 3.97
N MET A 35 27.14 8.83 5.29
CA MET A 35 27.25 7.70 6.23
C MET A 35 26.06 7.70 7.18
N GLY A 36 25.55 6.52 7.50
CA GLY A 36 24.46 6.35 8.45
C GLY A 36 24.46 4.97 9.10
N ARG A 37 23.47 4.71 9.91
CA ARG A 37 23.20 3.36 10.42
C ARG A 37 22.54 2.53 9.33
N CYS A 38 22.84 1.23 9.31
CA CYS A 38 22.25 0.32 8.34
C CYS A 38 20.72 0.26 8.52
N PRO A 39 19.93 0.51 7.47
CA PRO A 39 18.48 0.43 7.56
C PRO A 39 17.94 -1.01 7.44
N PHE A 40 18.78 -1.99 7.07
CA PHE A 40 18.32 -3.36 6.89
C PHE A 40 18.01 -4.04 8.22
N PRO A 41 16.84 -4.70 8.34
CA PRO A 41 16.33 -5.23 9.60
C PRO A 41 17.16 -6.38 10.19
N ASP A 42 17.92 -7.06 9.36
CA ASP A 42 18.81 -8.16 9.75
C ASP A 42 20.21 -7.69 10.21
N HIS A 43 20.41 -6.38 10.37
CA HIS A 43 21.67 -5.81 10.81
C HIS A 43 21.46 -4.64 11.79
N SER A 44 21.84 -4.84 13.04
CA SER A 44 21.83 -3.78 14.07
C SER A 44 23.20 -3.13 14.18
N ASP A 45 23.24 -1.83 13.88
CA ASP A 45 24.46 -1.01 13.96
C ASP A 45 24.61 -0.28 15.28
N LYS A 46 25.74 -0.48 15.96
CA LYS A 46 26.14 0.35 17.10
C LYS A 46 26.82 1.65 16.66
N SER A 47 27.41 1.67 15.47
CA SER A 47 28.08 2.84 14.84
C SER A 47 27.75 2.89 13.36
N PRO A 48 27.78 4.09 12.72
CA PRO A 48 27.47 4.20 11.29
C PRO A 48 28.36 3.29 10.43
N SER A 49 27.74 2.30 9.80
CA SER A 49 28.42 1.36 8.90
C SER A 49 27.83 1.33 7.48
N PHE A 50 26.81 2.11 7.24
CA PHE A 50 26.13 2.20 5.96
C PHE A 50 26.58 3.46 5.21
N SER A 51 27.14 3.26 4.02
CA SER A 51 27.65 4.33 3.15
C SER A 51 26.77 4.47 1.91
N VAL A 52 26.47 5.70 1.53
CA VAL A 52 25.85 6.07 0.27
C VAL A 52 26.80 6.98 -0.48
N THR A 53 27.07 6.68 -1.75
CA THR A 53 27.89 7.50 -2.65
C THR A 53 26.99 8.04 -3.76
N GLU A 54 26.74 9.34 -3.71
CA GLU A 54 25.80 10.01 -4.62
C GLU A 54 26.32 10.04 -6.07
N ASP A 55 27.63 10.25 -6.28
CA ASP A 55 28.22 10.28 -7.63
C ASP A 55 27.97 9.00 -8.44
N ASN A 56 28.09 7.86 -7.79
CA ASN A 56 27.93 6.57 -8.42
C ASN A 56 26.54 5.96 -8.22
N GLN A 57 25.70 6.66 -7.45
CA GLN A 57 24.34 6.17 -7.08
C GLN A 57 24.40 4.77 -6.47
N LEU A 58 25.35 4.55 -5.54
CA LEU A 58 25.58 3.25 -4.89
C LEU A 58 25.50 3.37 -3.36
N PHE A 59 25.06 2.31 -2.73
CA PHE A 59 25.18 2.12 -1.29
C PHE A 59 26.02 0.89 -0.97
N TYR A 60 26.61 0.89 0.22
CA TYR A 60 27.31 -0.28 0.77
C TYR A 60 27.30 -0.25 2.29
N CYS A 61 26.91 -1.38 2.91
CA CYS A 61 27.01 -1.58 4.35
C CYS A 61 28.28 -2.38 4.71
N TYR A 62 29.18 -1.79 5.48
CA TYR A 62 30.42 -2.45 5.91
C TYR A 62 30.17 -3.52 6.97
N GLY A 63 29.00 -3.51 7.66
CA GLY A 63 28.60 -4.51 8.63
C GLY A 63 28.03 -5.76 7.96
N CYS A 64 26.88 -5.66 7.33
CA CYS A 64 26.20 -6.83 6.73
C CYS A 64 26.61 -7.13 5.29
N LYS A 65 27.54 -6.34 4.69
CA LYS A 65 28.08 -6.53 3.33
C LYS A 65 27.05 -6.37 2.20
N LYS A 66 25.85 -5.93 2.49
CA LYS A 66 24.86 -5.59 1.47
C LYS A 66 25.29 -4.33 0.74
N GLY A 67 25.15 -4.34 -0.58
CA GLY A 67 25.49 -3.20 -1.41
C GLY A 67 24.82 -3.30 -2.78
N GLY A 68 24.77 -2.17 -3.48
CA GLY A 68 24.17 -2.10 -4.81
C GLY A 68 23.71 -0.69 -5.15
N ASN A 69 22.87 -0.60 -6.14
CA ASN A 69 22.22 0.64 -6.55
C ASN A 69 20.83 0.78 -5.89
N LEU A 70 20.10 1.83 -6.26
CA LEU A 70 18.78 2.14 -5.71
C LEU A 70 17.74 1.03 -5.96
N PHE A 71 17.80 0.34 -7.11
CA PHE A 71 16.91 -0.78 -7.37
C PHE A 71 17.19 -1.94 -6.40
N THR A 72 18.47 -2.30 -6.25
CA THR A 72 18.90 -3.32 -5.29
C THR A 72 18.51 -2.96 -3.86
N PHE A 73 18.57 -1.69 -3.48
CA PHE A 73 18.12 -1.24 -2.17
C PHE A 73 16.63 -1.53 -1.96
N LEU A 74 15.79 -1.20 -2.93
CA LEU A 74 14.34 -1.45 -2.86
C LEU A 74 14.01 -2.96 -2.87
N GLU A 75 14.76 -3.75 -3.63
CA GLU A 75 14.63 -5.21 -3.62
C GLU A 75 14.92 -5.78 -2.22
N LEU A 76 16.05 -5.40 -1.62
CA LEU A 76 16.50 -5.91 -0.33
C LEU A 76 15.69 -5.36 0.85
N PHE A 77 15.25 -4.10 0.77
CA PHE A 77 14.60 -3.42 1.87
C PHE A 77 13.07 -3.55 1.84
N ASN A 78 12.47 -3.39 0.67
CA ASN A 78 11.02 -3.42 0.49
C ASN A 78 10.49 -4.77 -0.01
N GLY A 79 11.39 -5.73 -0.35
CA GLY A 79 11.01 -7.03 -0.91
C GLY A 79 10.41 -6.93 -2.31
N MET A 80 10.67 -5.85 -3.03
CA MET A 80 10.25 -5.66 -4.41
C MET A 80 11.07 -6.55 -5.32
N ASN A 81 10.51 -7.00 -6.45
CA ASN A 81 11.34 -7.51 -7.54
C ASN A 81 11.83 -6.34 -8.42
N PHE A 82 12.86 -6.60 -9.24
CA PHE A 82 13.46 -5.55 -10.08
C PHE A 82 12.46 -4.76 -10.94
N PRO A 83 11.51 -5.38 -11.66
CA PRO A 83 10.47 -4.65 -12.36
C PRO A 83 9.60 -3.75 -11.47
N GLU A 84 9.26 -4.20 -10.27
CA GLU A 84 8.47 -3.42 -9.31
C GLU A 84 9.27 -2.20 -8.80
N ALA A 85 10.57 -2.38 -8.54
CA ALA A 85 11.46 -1.29 -8.15
C ALA A 85 11.59 -0.23 -9.26
N VAL A 86 11.75 -0.66 -10.52
CA VAL A 86 11.79 0.25 -11.67
C VAL A 86 10.48 1.03 -11.81
N GLU A 87 9.33 0.34 -11.72
CA GLU A 87 8.02 1.00 -11.78
C GLU A 87 7.80 2.00 -10.65
N TYR A 88 8.19 1.64 -9.43
CA TYR A 88 8.09 2.51 -8.26
C TYR A 88 8.86 3.81 -8.46
N LEU A 89 10.13 3.71 -8.88
CA LEU A 89 11.00 4.87 -9.11
C LEU A 89 10.56 5.72 -10.30
N ALA A 90 10.09 5.08 -11.39
CA ALA A 90 9.55 5.80 -12.54
C ALA A 90 8.33 6.65 -12.14
N ARG A 91 7.42 6.11 -11.34
CA ARG A 91 6.26 6.87 -10.84
C ARG A 91 6.66 8.01 -9.92
N ARG A 92 7.61 7.77 -9.01
CA ARG A 92 8.12 8.81 -8.11
C ARG A 92 8.69 10.00 -8.90
N ALA A 93 9.43 9.72 -9.98
CA ALA A 93 10.03 10.74 -10.83
C ALA A 93 9.07 11.27 -11.93
N ASN A 94 7.78 10.89 -11.92
CA ASN A 94 6.79 11.20 -12.95
C ASN A 94 7.24 10.83 -14.38
N ILE A 95 8.03 9.76 -14.52
CA ILE A 95 8.46 9.24 -15.82
C ILE A 95 7.33 8.34 -16.36
N PRO A 96 6.79 8.64 -17.56
CA PRO A 96 5.77 7.78 -18.15
C PRO A 96 6.34 6.40 -18.45
N MET A 97 5.58 5.36 -18.10
CA MET A 97 5.95 3.98 -18.38
C MET A 97 5.99 3.74 -19.89
N PRO A 98 6.99 2.98 -20.41
CA PRO A 98 7.02 2.63 -21.82
C PRO A 98 5.79 1.79 -22.17
N GLU A 99 5.22 2.04 -23.32
CA GLU A 99 4.16 1.18 -23.85
C GLU A 99 4.69 -0.25 -24.02
N PRO A 100 3.92 -1.27 -23.64
CA PRO A 100 4.34 -2.65 -23.83
C PRO A 100 4.53 -2.90 -25.32
N GLU A 101 5.73 -3.30 -25.73
CA GLU A 101 5.95 -3.76 -27.12
C GLU A 101 4.93 -4.85 -27.45
N ALA A 102 4.28 -4.70 -28.62
CA ALA A 102 3.33 -5.66 -29.13
C ALA A 102 4.04 -7.01 -29.36
N GLY A 103 4.07 -7.87 -28.33
CA GLY A 103 4.75 -9.18 -28.39
C GLY A 103 5.31 -9.69 -27.06
N ALA A 104 5.41 -8.86 -26.03
CA ALA A 104 5.84 -9.34 -24.72
C ALA A 104 4.77 -10.30 -24.15
N ARG A 105 5.11 -11.59 -24.08
CA ARG A 105 4.26 -12.65 -23.50
C ARG A 105 3.87 -12.26 -22.08
N LYS A 106 2.61 -11.90 -21.87
CA LYS A 106 2.01 -11.82 -20.54
C LYS A 106 2.23 -13.16 -19.85
N ALA A 107 2.77 -13.16 -18.66
CA ALA A 107 2.72 -14.36 -17.82
C ALA A 107 1.25 -14.79 -17.74
N PRO A 108 0.93 -16.08 -17.93
CA PRO A 108 -0.46 -16.55 -17.91
C PRO A 108 -1.10 -16.17 -16.57
N GLY A 109 -2.12 -15.29 -16.60
CA GLY A 109 -2.89 -14.88 -15.42
C GLY A 109 -2.48 -13.56 -14.74
N GLY A 110 -1.41 -12.86 -15.16
CA GLY A 110 -0.98 -11.60 -14.55
C GLY A 110 -1.74 -10.37 -15.10
N VAL A 111 -2.16 -9.46 -14.23
CA VAL A 111 -2.66 -8.12 -14.60
C VAL A 111 -1.51 -7.24 -15.08
N SER A 112 -1.77 -6.37 -16.07
CA SER A 112 -0.77 -5.40 -16.53
C SER A 112 -0.46 -4.37 -15.42
N SER A 113 0.70 -3.71 -15.52
CA SER A 113 1.09 -2.62 -14.61
C SER A 113 0.00 -1.56 -14.52
N ASP A 114 -0.48 -1.06 -15.67
CA ASP A 114 -1.51 -0.03 -15.73
C ASP A 114 -2.81 -0.47 -15.06
N GLN A 115 -3.14 -1.76 -15.19
CA GLN A 115 -4.31 -2.33 -14.55
C GLN A 115 -4.11 -2.42 -13.03
N LYS A 116 -2.90 -2.79 -12.56
CA LYS A 116 -2.54 -2.79 -11.14
C LYS A 116 -2.65 -1.39 -10.55
N ASP A 117 -2.11 -0.39 -11.26
CA ASP A 117 -2.15 1.03 -10.86
C ASP A 117 -3.58 1.56 -10.77
N MET A 118 -4.40 1.22 -11.74
CA MET A 118 -5.81 1.59 -11.72
C MET A 118 -6.51 0.96 -10.50
N LEU A 119 -6.25 -0.31 -10.20
CA LEU A 119 -6.82 -0.99 -9.03
C LEU A 119 -6.36 -0.36 -7.71
N LEU A 120 -5.08 0.02 -7.58
CA LEU A 120 -4.56 0.74 -6.42
C LEU A 120 -5.22 2.11 -6.25
N LYS A 121 -5.46 2.85 -7.35
CA LYS A 121 -6.21 4.13 -7.32
C LYS A 121 -7.64 3.91 -6.81
N VAL A 122 -8.31 2.83 -7.23
CA VAL A 122 -9.65 2.48 -6.75
C VAL A 122 -9.63 2.17 -5.25
N ASN A 123 -8.68 1.38 -4.77
CA ASN A 123 -8.53 1.11 -3.34
C ASN A 123 -8.26 2.38 -2.53
N ARG A 124 -7.41 3.29 -3.04
CA ARG A 124 -7.17 4.59 -2.40
C ARG A 124 -8.47 5.41 -2.31
N ALA A 125 -9.25 5.48 -3.38
CA ALA A 125 -10.53 6.18 -3.38
C ALA A 125 -11.54 5.54 -2.40
N THR A 126 -11.52 4.21 -2.28
CA THR A 126 -12.32 3.46 -1.30
C THR A 126 -11.92 3.80 0.14
N ALA A 127 -10.62 3.87 0.44
CA ALA A 127 -10.13 4.26 1.77
C ALA A 127 -10.57 5.69 2.13
N VAL A 128 -10.47 6.63 1.19
CA VAL A 128 -10.94 8.00 1.37
C VAL A 128 -12.45 8.04 1.63
N TYR A 129 -13.24 7.27 0.90
CA TYR A 129 -14.69 7.18 1.10
C TYR A 129 -15.04 6.70 2.51
N PHE A 130 -14.44 5.59 2.96
CA PHE A 130 -14.70 5.06 4.30
C PHE A 130 -14.22 6.02 5.40
N HIS A 131 -13.06 6.65 5.23
CA HIS A 131 -12.55 7.62 6.19
C HIS A 131 -13.46 8.85 6.30
N HIS A 132 -13.91 9.37 5.17
CA HIS A 132 -14.88 10.47 5.13
C HIS A 132 -16.19 10.10 5.84
N ASN A 133 -16.74 8.91 5.59
CA ASN A 133 -17.93 8.43 6.27
C ASN A 133 -17.76 8.37 7.78
N LEU A 134 -16.59 7.94 8.27
CA LEU A 134 -16.31 7.94 9.72
C LEU A 134 -16.26 9.36 10.28
N LYS A 135 -15.62 10.29 9.59
CA LYS A 135 -15.51 11.69 10.03
C LYS A 135 -16.85 12.41 10.03
N ALA A 136 -17.73 12.05 9.12
CA ALA A 136 -19.08 12.60 9.03
C ALA A 136 -20.04 12.08 10.13
N GLN A 137 -19.63 11.07 10.92
CA GLN A 137 -20.47 10.53 11.99
C GLN A 137 -20.56 11.48 13.18
N VAL A 138 -21.78 11.66 13.68
CA VAL A 138 -22.02 12.43 14.91
C VAL A 138 -21.38 11.75 16.14
N PRO A 139 -21.02 12.51 17.18
CA PRO A 139 -20.34 11.95 18.37
C PRO A 139 -21.10 10.79 19.02
N ASP A 140 -22.43 10.82 19.01
CA ASP A 140 -23.29 9.80 19.62
C ASP A 140 -23.56 8.57 18.73
N SER A 141 -23.02 8.53 17.52
CA SER A 141 -23.20 7.38 16.62
C SER A 141 -22.59 6.09 17.18
N PRO A 142 -23.12 4.92 16.82
CA PRO A 142 -22.59 3.62 17.30
C PRO A 142 -21.08 3.45 17.05
N VAL A 143 -20.59 3.86 15.88
CA VAL A 143 -19.17 3.73 15.55
C VAL A 143 -18.30 4.66 16.40
N ARG A 144 -18.72 5.89 16.69
CA ARG A 144 -17.98 6.82 17.56
C ARG A 144 -17.93 6.30 19.00
N LYS A 145 -19.05 5.84 19.53
CA LYS A 145 -19.11 5.19 20.86
C LYS A 145 -18.22 3.95 20.91
N TYR A 146 -18.18 3.18 19.83
CA TYR A 146 -17.29 2.01 19.72
C TYR A 146 -15.81 2.40 19.78
N LEU A 147 -15.38 3.46 19.04
CA LEU A 147 -14.01 3.96 19.09
C LEU A 147 -13.61 4.37 20.51
N VAL A 148 -14.45 5.14 21.19
CA VAL A 148 -14.23 5.57 22.59
C VAL A 148 -14.10 4.34 23.50
N LYS A 149 -15.03 3.38 23.41
CA LYS A 149 -14.99 2.13 24.20
C LYS A 149 -13.70 1.34 23.98
N ARG A 150 -13.09 1.44 22.81
CA ARG A 150 -11.85 0.75 22.44
C ARG A 150 -10.58 1.57 22.72
N GLY A 151 -10.70 2.78 23.21
CA GLY A 151 -9.56 3.68 23.45
C GLY A 151 -8.88 4.16 22.15
N LEU A 152 -9.61 4.16 21.03
CA LEU A 152 -9.10 4.62 19.75
C LEU A 152 -9.33 6.14 19.64
N SER A 153 -8.27 6.91 19.88
CA SER A 153 -8.29 8.37 19.77
C SER A 153 -8.41 8.84 18.32
N ASP A 154 -8.79 10.10 18.12
CA ASP A 154 -8.84 10.71 16.79
C ASP A 154 -7.46 10.69 16.10
N ASP A 155 -6.35 10.85 16.85
CA ASP A 155 -4.99 10.71 16.29
C ASP A 155 -4.73 9.32 15.72
N ILE A 156 -5.21 8.27 16.38
CA ILE A 156 -5.13 6.89 15.87
C ILE A 156 -6.01 6.73 14.64
N VAL A 157 -7.21 7.29 14.64
CA VAL A 157 -8.13 7.28 13.50
C VAL A 157 -7.48 7.93 12.28
N GLU A 158 -6.84 9.08 12.43
CA GLU A 158 -6.14 9.78 11.35
C GLU A 158 -4.89 8.99 10.91
N LYS A 159 -4.05 8.59 11.84
CA LYS A 159 -2.79 7.89 11.57
C LYS A 159 -2.99 6.60 10.78
N PHE A 160 -3.96 5.78 11.20
CA PHE A 160 -4.28 4.51 10.53
C PHE A 160 -5.36 4.65 9.47
N ARG A 161 -5.84 5.88 9.21
CA ARG A 161 -6.89 6.20 8.24
C ARG A 161 -8.12 5.31 8.42
N LEU A 162 -8.51 5.06 9.67
CA LEU A 162 -9.67 4.25 9.96
C LEU A 162 -10.92 4.85 9.29
N GLY A 163 -11.85 4.01 8.92
CA GLY A 163 -13.05 4.41 8.20
C GLY A 163 -14.31 3.73 8.72
N PHE A 164 -15.43 4.06 8.10
CA PHE A 164 -16.71 3.42 8.38
C PHE A 164 -17.44 3.10 7.08
N SER A 165 -17.88 1.86 6.94
CA SER A 165 -18.83 1.48 5.90
C SER A 165 -20.23 1.58 6.46
N THR A 166 -21.07 2.41 5.84
CA THR A 166 -22.48 2.53 6.21
C THR A 166 -23.24 1.21 5.99
N ASP A 167 -24.45 1.08 6.49
CA ASP A 167 -25.31 -0.09 6.29
C ASP A 167 -25.95 -0.16 4.89
N GLU A 168 -25.71 0.84 4.05
CA GLU A 168 -26.21 0.88 2.68
C GLU A 168 -25.72 -0.30 1.86
N TRP A 169 -26.63 -0.92 1.13
CA TRP A 169 -26.33 -2.11 0.34
C TRP A 169 -25.39 -1.84 -0.84
N GLN A 170 -25.33 -0.62 -1.34
CA GLN A 170 -24.60 -0.24 -2.55
C GLN A 170 -23.98 1.16 -2.43
N GLY A 171 -23.76 1.64 -1.21
CA GLY A 171 -23.26 3.00 -0.97
C GLY A 171 -21.89 3.22 -1.59
N LEU A 172 -20.92 2.34 -1.33
CA LEU A 172 -19.58 2.39 -1.92
C LEU A 172 -19.63 2.18 -3.44
N GLY A 173 -20.30 1.13 -3.88
CA GLY A 173 -20.35 0.78 -5.30
C GLY A 173 -20.92 1.90 -6.16
N ARG A 174 -22.05 2.46 -5.78
CA ARG A 174 -22.67 3.61 -6.49
C ARG A 174 -21.79 4.85 -6.45
N HIS A 175 -21.20 5.16 -5.31
CA HIS A 175 -20.29 6.30 -5.17
C HIS A 175 -19.08 6.21 -6.14
N LEU A 176 -18.44 5.06 -6.22
CA LEU A 176 -17.27 4.88 -7.09
C LEU A 176 -17.66 4.84 -8.57
N VAL A 177 -18.77 4.19 -8.91
CA VAL A 177 -19.27 4.17 -10.30
C VAL A 177 -19.65 5.58 -10.76
N ALA A 178 -20.28 6.39 -9.92
CA ALA A 178 -20.57 7.80 -10.21
C ALA A 178 -19.29 8.64 -10.46
N LYS A 179 -18.14 8.21 -9.92
CA LYS A 179 -16.81 8.79 -10.19
C LYS A 179 -16.09 8.16 -11.39
N GLY A 180 -16.76 7.35 -12.20
CA GLY A 180 -16.21 6.74 -13.40
C GLY A 180 -15.46 5.43 -13.19
N VAL A 181 -15.50 4.83 -11.99
CA VAL A 181 -14.90 3.52 -11.74
C VAL A 181 -15.77 2.43 -12.39
N LYS A 182 -15.13 1.57 -13.17
CA LYS A 182 -15.81 0.43 -13.81
C LYS A 182 -16.18 -0.64 -12.78
N VAL A 183 -17.35 -1.25 -12.92
CA VAL A 183 -17.86 -2.31 -12.03
C VAL A 183 -16.90 -3.49 -11.95
N GLU A 184 -16.27 -3.86 -13.06
CA GLU A 184 -15.29 -4.95 -13.15
C GLU A 184 -14.05 -4.71 -12.27
N ALA A 185 -13.67 -3.45 -12.05
CA ALA A 185 -12.57 -3.11 -11.14
C ALA A 185 -12.97 -3.34 -9.67
N LEU A 186 -14.19 -2.98 -9.30
CA LEU A 186 -14.73 -3.23 -7.95
C LEU A 186 -14.86 -4.73 -7.67
N GLU A 187 -15.27 -5.50 -8.67
CA GLU A 187 -15.38 -6.96 -8.60
C GLU A 187 -13.99 -7.62 -8.45
N LYS A 188 -13.00 -7.21 -9.26
CA LYS A 188 -11.60 -7.68 -9.15
C LYS A 188 -10.98 -7.40 -7.78
N LEU A 189 -11.31 -6.27 -7.17
CA LEU A 189 -10.87 -5.90 -5.83
C LEU A 189 -11.72 -6.57 -4.72
N GLN A 190 -12.74 -7.34 -5.10
CA GLN A 190 -13.67 -7.98 -4.17
C GLN A 190 -14.37 -6.98 -3.23
N LEU A 191 -14.56 -5.73 -3.66
CA LEU A 191 -15.27 -4.69 -2.91
C LEU A 191 -16.79 -4.86 -2.98
N ILE A 192 -17.25 -5.50 -4.04
CA ILE A 192 -18.66 -5.83 -4.30
C ILE A 192 -18.85 -7.32 -4.55
N LYS A 193 -20.04 -7.82 -4.28
CA LYS A 193 -20.45 -9.23 -4.52
C LYS A 193 -21.73 -9.28 -5.34
N PRO A 194 -21.85 -10.24 -6.28
CA PRO A 194 -23.08 -10.38 -7.05
C PRO A 194 -24.26 -10.81 -6.17
N LYS A 195 -25.42 -10.28 -6.42
CA LYS A 195 -26.68 -10.73 -5.82
C LYS A 195 -27.07 -12.09 -6.38
N LYS A 196 -27.58 -12.98 -5.54
CA LYS A 196 -28.03 -14.33 -5.97
C LYS A 196 -29.16 -14.28 -7.01
N SER A 197 -30.06 -13.31 -6.89
CA SER A 197 -31.20 -13.12 -7.78
C SER A 197 -31.35 -11.63 -8.11
N PRO A 198 -30.54 -11.09 -9.05
CA PRO A 198 -30.53 -9.65 -9.33
C PRO A 198 -31.75 -9.15 -10.09
N GLY A 199 -32.66 -10.04 -10.55
CA GLY A 199 -33.79 -9.66 -11.39
C GLY A 199 -33.36 -8.96 -12.69
N PRO A 200 -34.12 -7.98 -13.20
CA PRO A 200 -33.77 -7.20 -14.40
C PRO A 200 -32.69 -6.13 -14.16
N ALA A 201 -32.10 -6.08 -12.96
CA ALA A 201 -31.08 -5.08 -12.61
C ALA A 201 -29.86 -5.14 -13.54
N GLN A 202 -29.26 -3.97 -13.83
CA GLN A 202 -28.07 -3.84 -14.68
C GLN A 202 -26.92 -3.14 -13.93
N GLY A 203 -25.70 -3.27 -14.45
CA GLY A 203 -24.53 -2.59 -13.89
C GLY A 203 -24.34 -2.88 -12.41
N ILE A 204 -24.09 -1.82 -11.63
CA ILE A 204 -23.83 -1.90 -10.19
C ILE A 204 -25.04 -2.46 -9.40
N ASP A 205 -26.25 -2.31 -9.90
CA ASP A 205 -27.45 -2.76 -9.20
C ASP A 205 -27.59 -4.29 -9.11
N ARG A 206 -26.76 -5.02 -9.85
CA ARG A 206 -26.60 -6.49 -9.72
C ARG A 206 -25.75 -6.92 -8.54
N TYR A 207 -25.10 -5.98 -7.86
CA TYR A 207 -24.13 -6.23 -6.81
C TYR A 207 -24.57 -5.61 -5.48
N PHE A 208 -23.87 -5.98 -4.42
CA PHE A 208 -23.92 -5.35 -3.12
C PHE A 208 -22.51 -5.18 -2.57
N ASP A 209 -22.33 -4.19 -1.70
CA ASP A 209 -21.03 -3.89 -1.09
C ASP A 209 -20.63 -5.01 -0.11
N LEU A 210 -19.38 -5.47 -0.18
CA LEU A 210 -18.86 -6.50 0.74
C LEU A 210 -18.85 -6.01 2.18
N PHE A 211 -18.46 -4.77 2.37
CA PHE A 211 -18.35 -4.15 3.69
C PHE A 211 -19.58 -3.26 3.94
N ARG A 212 -20.34 -3.59 4.97
CA ARG A 212 -21.50 -2.84 5.43
C ARG A 212 -21.56 -2.84 6.94
N ASP A 213 -21.92 -1.68 7.52
CA ASP A 213 -22.03 -1.45 8.96
C ASP A 213 -20.79 -1.95 9.74
N ARG A 214 -19.57 -1.51 9.29
CA ARG A 214 -18.31 -1.96 9.85
C ARG A 214 -17.34 -0.80 10.07
N LEU A 215 -16.61 -0.86 11.18
CA LEU A 215 -15.36 -0.11 11.33
C LEU A 215 -14.33 -0.68 10.35
N MET A 216 -13.74 0.19 9.52
CA MET A 216 -12.86 -0.20 8.43
C MET A 216 -11.40 0.09 8.75
N PHE A 217 -10.56 -0.88 8.46
CA PHE A 217 -9.11 -0.85 8.63
C PHE A 217 -8.45 -1.01 7.26
N PRO A 218 -7.99 0.09 6.64
CA PRO A 218 -7.24 -0.01 5.40
C PRO A 218 -5.91 -0.74 5.63
N ILE A 219 -5.56 -1.63 4.72
CA ILE A 219 -4.31 -2.40 4.74
C ILE A 219 -3.36 -1.75 3.73
N PHE A 220 -2.22 -1.27 4.22
CA PHE A 220 -1.25 -0.55 3.40
C PHE A 220 -0.02 -1.41 3.09
N ALA A 221 0.51 -1.23 1.88
CA ALA A 221 1.88 -1.63 1.56
C ALA A 221 2.88 -0.70 2.27
N PRO A 222 4.15 -1.10 2.43
CA PRO A 222 5.18 -0.23 3.02
C PRO A 222 5.34 1.13 2.33
N ASN A 223 5.06 1.22 1.03
CA ASN A 223 5.08 2.44 0.24
C ASN A 223 3.81 3.32 0.39
N GLY A 224 2.84 2.93 1.21
CA GLY A 224 1.61 3.66 1.47
C GLY A 224 0.45 3.39 0.50
N ASP A 225 0.61 2.50 -0.47
CA ASP A 225 -0.50 2.09 -1.33
C ASP A 225 -1.55 1.28 -0.54
N THR A 226 -2.81 1.58 -0.74
CA THR A 226 -3.91 0.80 -0.13
C THR A 226 -4.12 -0.49 -0.91
N LEU A 227 -3.82 -1.63 -0.27
CA LEU A 227 -3.92 -2.95 -0.88
C LEU A 227 -5.29 -3.60 -0.72
N GLY A 228 -5.93 -3.40 0.43
CA GLY A 228 -7.20 -4.00 0.79
C GLY A 228 -7.72 -3.45 2.12
N PHE A 229 -8.68 -4.16 2.71
CA PHE A 229 -9.39 -3.72 3.91
C PHE A 229 -9.70 -4.87 4.85
N GLY A 230 -9.66 -4.60 6.15
CA GLY A 230 -10.35 -5.34 7.17
C GLY A 230 -11.59 -4.57 7.63
N GLY A 231 -12.68 -5.25 7.91
CA GLY A 231 -13.91 -4.65 8.42
C GLY A 231 -14.40 -5.38 9.66
N ARG A 232 -14.65 -4.67 10.77
CA ARG A 232 -15.14 -5.22 12.03
C ARG A 232 -16.54 -4.70 12.33
N VAL A 233 -17.47 -5.59 12.68
CA VAL A 233 -18.81 -5.17 13.18
C VAL A 233 -18.69 -4.40 14.50
N LEU A 234 -19.66 -3.53 14.74
CA LEU A 234 -19.72 -2.71 15.95
C LEU A 234 -20.36 -3.42 17.13
N ASP A 235 -21.12 -4.49 16.84
CA ASP A 235 -21.85 -5.34 17.77
C ASP A 235 -21.26 -6.77 17.83
N ASP A 236 -22.06 -7.73 18.29
CA ASP A 236 -21.69 -9.15 18.36
C ASP A 236 -22.19 -9.98 17.17
N SER A 237 -22.64 -9.33 16.08
CA SER A 237 -23.08 -10.03 14.88
C SER A 237 -21.94 -10.79 14.19
N LEU A 238 -22.28 -11.83 13.45
CA LEU A 238 -21.31 -12.66 12.73
C LEU A 238 -21.38 -12.42 11.22
N PRO A 239 -20.25 -12.52 10.51
CA PRO A 239 -18.91 -12.74 11.02
C PRO A 239 -18.33 -11.46 11.65
N LYS A 240 -17.66 -11.62 12.79
CA LYS A 240 -17.06 -10.50 13.55
C LYS A 240 -16.10 -9.65 12.70
N TYR A 241 -15.29 -10.32 11.88
CA TYR A 241 -14.37 -9.72 10.94
C TYR A 241 -14.63 -10.20 9.52
N VAL A 242 -14.53 -9.28 8.58
CA VAL A 242 -14.49 -9.55 7.14
C VAL A 242 -13.24 -8.87 6.60
N ASN A 243 -12.42 -9.62 5.88
CA ASN A 243 -11.23 -9.08 5.21
C ASN A 243 -11.38 -9.17 3.69
N SER A 244 -10.73 -8.26 2.97
CA SER A 244 -10.55 -8.41 1.53
C SER A 244 -10.02 -9.80 1.21
N ALA A 245 -10.57 -10.42 0.17
CA ALA A 245 -9.98 -11.63 -0.39
C ALA A 245 -8.73 -11.28 -1.20
N ASP A 246 -7.94 -12.29 -1.57
CA ASP A 246 -6.81 -12.10 -2.47
C ASP A 246 -7.27 -11.47 -3.79
N SER A 247 -6.49 -10.53 -4.28
CA SER A 247 -6.76 -9.77 -5.48
C SER A 247 -5.46 -9.52 -6.24
N PRO A 248 -5.50 -8.96 -7.45
CA PRO A 248 -4.27 -8.64 -8.19
C PRO A 248 -3.30 -7.69 -7.46
N VAL A 249 -3.78 -6.98 -6.43
CA VAL A 249 -2.97 -6.02 -5.64
C VAL A 249 -2.81 -6.41 -4.17
N PHE A 250 -3.44 -7.48 -3.71
CA PHE A 250 -3.43 -7.90 -2.31
C PHE A 250 -3.32 -9.42 -2.16
N HIS A 251 -2.34 -9.86 -1.39
CA HIS A 251 -2.17 -11.25 -0.97
C HIS A 251 -2.03 -11.30 0.54
N LYS A 252 -3.00 -11.88 1.24
CA LYS A 252 -3.05 -11.93 2.71
C LYS A 252 -1.77 -12.46 3.35
N SER A 253 -1.18 -13.50 2.77
CA SER A 253 0.03 -14.14 3.30
C SER A 253 1.31 -13.30 3.14
N LYS A 254 1.25 -12.16 2.42
CA LYS A 254 2.42 -11.32 2.13
C LYS A 254 2.38 -9.96 2.80
N VAL A 255 1.35 -9.67 3.59
CA VAL A 255 1.14 -8.34 4.17
C VAL A 255 0.90 -8.44 5.67
N LEU A 256 1.66 -7.66 6.43
CA LEU A 256 1.44 -7.45 7.86
C LEU A 256 0.71 -6.12 8.08
N TYR A 257 -0.39 -6.15 8.81
CA TYR A 257 -1.14 -4.94 9.14
C TYR A 257 -0.30 -3.99 10.02
N GLY A 258 -0.36 -2.71 9.73
CA GLY A 258 0.33 -1.68 10.50
C GLY A 258 1.81 -1.48 10.14
N LEU A 259 2.41 -2.32 9.29
CA LEU A 259 3.84 -2.23 8.95
C LEU A 259 4.20 -0.89 8.30
N HIS A 260 3.31 -0.28 7.52
CA HIS A 260 3.50 1.05 6.94
C HIS A 260 3.78 2.12 8.00
N GLU A 261 3.02 2.12 9.10
CA GLU A 261 3.15 3.10 10.18
C GLU A 261 4.24 2.74 11.19
N THR A 262 4.44 1.44 11.43
CA THR A 262 5.33 0.96 12.49
C THR A 262 6.74 0.64 12.01
N GLY A 263 6.95 0.44 10.72
CA GLY A 263 8.22 0.00 10.15
C GLY A 263 9.42 0.87 10.54
N LYS A 264 9.25 2.19 10.66
CA LYS A 264 10.30 3.10 11.13
C LYS A 264 10.69 2.88 12.60
N PHE A 265 9.72 2.55 13.45
CA PHE A 265 9.95 2.29 14.88
C PHE A 265 10.57 0.91 15.09
N ILE A 266 10.10 -0.11 14.33
CA ILE A 266 10.69 -1.45 14.33
C ILE A 266 12.18 -1.35 13.99
N ARG A 267 12.53 -0.59 12.94
CA ARG A 267 13.93 -0.40 12.55
C ARG A 267 14.75 0.36 13.58
N ALA A 268 14.16 1.35 14.25
CA ALA A 268 14.87 2.16 15.23
C ALA A 268 15.14 1.39 16.54
N GLN A 269 14.22 0.50 16.94
CA GLN A 269 14.27 -0.25 18.21
C GLN A 269 14.78 -1.68 18.05
N ASP A 270 14.86 -2.18 16.82
CA ASP A 270 15.19 -3.57 16.47
C ASP A 270 14.26 -4.59 17.15
N GLU A 271 13.03 -4.18 17.43
CA GLU A 271 12.01 -5.00 18.10
C GLU A 271 10.66 -4.86 17.41
N VAL A 272 9.90 -5.94 17.40
CA VAL A 272 8.50 -5.96 16.96
C VAL A 272 7.68 -6.89 17.84
N ILE A 273 6.51 -6.42 18.25
CA ILE A 273 5.50 -7.25 18.90
C ILE A 273 4.42 -7.52 17.87
N VAL A 274 4.28 -8.80 17.51
CA VAL A 274 3.20 -9.27 16.64
C VAL A 274 2.10 -9.81 17.52
N VAL A 275 0.87 -9.30 17.31
CA VAL A 275 -0.33 -9.76 18.02
C VAL A 275 -1.32 -10.32 17.01
N GLU A 276 -2.08 -11.34 17.44
CA GLU A 276 -3.12 -12.01 16.67
C GLU A 276 -4.52 -11.44 16.96
#